data_4c56e7799d6b1d0daf780a57c6ea4b3d
#
_entry.id   4c56e7799d6b1d0daf780a57c6ea4b3d
#
_cell.length_a   1.000
_cell.length_b   1.000
_cell.length_c   1.000
_cell.angle_alpha   90.00
_cell.angle_beta   90.00
_cell.angle_gamma   90.00
#
_symmetry.space_group_name_H-M   'P 1'
#
loop_
_entity.id
_entity.type
_entity.pdbx_description
1 polymer ?
#
loop_
_entity_poly.entity_id
_entity_poly.type
_entity_poly.pdbx_seq_one_letter_code
_entity_poly.pdbx_strand_id
1 'polypeptide(L)'
;AIRLSYGDTNLLLGFDLLVSNDLEIIKTLDKKISKLIVNTDEVMPGDFTRDKDFYLPFEEIRNNLINIAGLENIKFISSNKITSKILGNSILSNMFNVGIAYQSGLIPISASSIEKAIELNGASVKDNIDAFRFGRHYENLKDEVLDIIKDEPEVLEGFEEKYKNRFKFLEDYQNIKYAEKFGDLVSYARKIDKNI
;
A
#
# COMPACT_ATOMS: atom_id res chain seq x y z
N ALA A 1 -24.88 3.53 14.26
CA ALA A 1 -23.47 3.08 14.29
C ALA A 1 -22.89 3.43 15.66
N ILE A 2 -22.18 2.50 16.28
CA ILE A 2 -21.44 2.76 17.51
C ILE A 2 -20.23 3.61 17.09
N ARG A 3 -20.11 4.81 17.67
CA ARG A 3 -18.94 5.68 17.49
C ARG A 3 -18.09 5.60 18.76
N LEU A 4 -16.77 5.58 18.57
CA LEU A 4 -15.84 5.70 19.69
C LEU A 4 -15.84 7.12 20.23
N SER A 5 -15.64 7.26 21.53
CA SER A 5 -15.47 8.56 22.18
C SER A 5 -14.06 9.12 21.90
N TYR A 6 -13.86 10.38 22.26
CA TYR A 6 -12.53 11.00 22.17
C TYR A 6 -11.53 10.24 23.03
N GLY A 7 -10.40 9.88 22.43
CA GLY A 7 -9.29 9.22 23.13
C GLY A 7 -9.55 7.76 23.54
N ASP A 8 -10.57 7.08 23.00
CA ASP A 8 -10.97 5.73 23.41
C ASP A 8 -10.40 4.60 22.53
N THR A 9 -9.64 4.94 21.47
CA THR A 9 -9.11 3.96 20.53
C THR A 9 -7.88 3.27 21.09
N ASN A 10 -7.92 1.96 21.28
CA ASN A 10 -6.76 1.16 21.65
C ASN A 10 -5.92 0.74 20.43
N LEU A 11 -6.56 0.44 19.30
CA LEU A 11 -5.91 0.03 18.07
C LEU A 11 -6.53 0.74 16.87
N LEU A 12 -5.69 1.39 16.05
CA LEU A 12 -6.02 1.83 14.71
C LEU A 12 -5.32 0.93 13.68
N LEU A 13 -6.09 0.21 12.87
CA LEU A 13 -5.61 -0.44 11.67
C LEU A 13 -5.89 0.47 10.47
N GLY A 14 -4.88 1.21 10.05
CA GLY A 14 -4.94 2.12 8.92
C GLY A 14 -4.53 1.41 7.64
N PHE A 15 -5.50 1.02 6.82
CA PHE A 15 -5.23 0.39 5.52
C PHE A 15 -4.91 1.42 4.43
N ASP A 16 -5.17 2.70 4.72
CA ASP A 16 -4.87 3.85 3.88
C ASP A 16 -4.39 4.99 4.76
N LEU A 17 -3.27 5.63 4.37
CA LEU A 17 -2.63 6.68 5.16
C LEU A 17 -3.50 7.94 5.24
N LEU A 18 -4.16 8.34 4.13
CA LEU A 18 -5.01 9.52 4.08
C LEU A 18 -6.23 9.36 4.98
N VAL A 19 -6.91 8.22 4.86
CA VAL A 19 -8.09 7.90 5.69
C VAL A 19 -7.69 7.80 7.16
N SER A 20 -6.52 7.26 7.47
CA SER A 20 -6.03 7.16 8.86
C SER A 20 -5.83 8.53 9.53
N ASN A 21 -5.66 9.60 8.76
CA ASN A 21 -5.51 10.96 9.24
C ASN A 21 -6.83 11.78 9.21
N ASP A 22 -7.96 11.15 8.96
CA ASP A 22 -9.26 11.83 9.02
C ASP A 22 -9.52 12.41 10.42
N LEU A 23 -10.07 13.62 10.47
CA LEU A 23 -10.33 14.35 11.73
C LEU A 23 -11.21 13.55 12.70
N GLU A 24 -12.17 12.79 12.21
CA GLU A 24 -13.04 11.97 13.05
C GLU A 24 -12.30 10.76 13.63
N ILE A 25 -11.27 10.26 12.95
CA ILE A 25 -10.44 9.16 13.43
C ILE A 25 -9.42 9.68 14.43
N ILE A 26 -8.65 10.71 14.09
CA ILE A 26 -7.57 11.21 14.95
C ILE A 26 -8.05 11.73 16.30
N LYS A 27 -9.27 12.26 16.39
CA LYS A 27 -9.90 12.66 17.66
C LYS A 27 -10.12 11.50 18.63
N THR A 28 -10.22 10.28 18.13
CA THR A 28 -10.42 9.09 18.97
C THR A 28 -9.10 8.53 19.52
N LEU A 29 -7.95 9.03 19.06
CA LEU A 29 -6.64 8.58 19.47
C LEU A 29 -6.17 9.26 20.76
N ASP A 30 -5.44 8.52 21.59
CA ASP A 30 -4.73 9.02 22.78
C ASP A 30 -3.31 8.43 22.81
N LYS A 31 -2.32 9.30 23.04
CA LYS A 31 -0.90 8.92 23.06
C LYS A 31 -0.56 7.83 24.07
N LYS A 32 -1.33 7.72 25.16
CA LYS A 32 -1.06 6.78 26.24
C LYS A 32 -1.56 5.36 25.95
N ILE A 33 -2.61 5.23 25.13
CA ILE A 33 -3.30 3.95 24.96
C ILE A 33 -3.34 3.47 23.51
N SER A 34 -3.36 4.40 22.52
CA SER A 34 -3.54 4.04 21.13
C SER A 34 -2.27 3.44 20.53
N LYS A 35 -2.41 2.31 19.86
CA LYS A 35 -1.39 1.71 19.00
C LYS A 35 -1.86 1.75 17.55
N LEU A 36 -0.98 2.09 16.64
CA LEU A 36 -1.29 2.28 15.24
C LEU A 36 -0.45 1.33 14.37
N ILE A 37 -1.10 0.68 13.42
CA ILE A 37 -0.45 -0.04 12.32
C ILE A 37 -1.02 0.56 11.05
N VAL A 38 -0.20 1.26 10.28
CA VAL A 38 -0.65 2.08 9.15
C VAL A 38 0.10 1.67 7.88
N ASN A 39 -0.67 1.35 6.85
CA ASN A 39 -0.13 1.14 5.51
C ASN A 39 0.32 2.49 4.93
N THR A 40 1.56 2.52 4.47
CA THR A 40 2.19 3.74 3.93
C THR A 40 2.28 3.74 2.41
N ASP A 41 1.77 2.70 1.75
CA ASP A 41 1.77 2.70 0.29
C ASP A 41 0.85 3.80 -0.23
N GLU A 42 1.40 4.62 -1.10
CA GLU A 42 0.71 5.74 -1.69
C GLU A 42 -0.33 5.25 -2.71
N VAL A 43 -1.59 5.46 -2.39
CA VAL A 43 -2.69 5.26 -3.34
C VAL A 43 -3.17 6.63 -3.78
N MET A 44 -2.85 7.00 -5.03
CA MET A 44 -3.30 8.27 -5.58
C MET A 44 -4.82 8.25 -5.76
N PRO A 45 -5.56 9.18 -5.14
CA PRO A 45 -7.00 9.28 -5.35
C PRO A 45 -7.32 9.72 -6.79
N GLY A 46 -8.55 9.44 -7.25
CA GLY A 46 -8.96 9.74 -8.63
C GLY A 46 -8.82 11.22 -9.04
N ASP A 47 -8.76 12.13 -8.09
CA ASP A 47 -8.57 13.56 -8.34
C ASP A 47 -7.19 13.92 -8.92
N PHE A 48 -6.18 13.09 -8.69
CA PHE A 48 -4.86 13.20 -9.33
C PHE A 48 -4.94 13.25 -10.86
N THR A 49 -5.91 12.59 -11.47
CA THR A 49 -6.09 12.60 -12.93
C THR A 49 -6.68 13.90 -13.45
N ARG A 50 -7.25 14.74 -12.58
CA ARG A 50 -7.94 16.00 -12.93
C ARG A 50 -7.10 17.23 -12.66
N ASP A 51 -6.22 17.17 -11.66
CA ASP A 51 -5.37 18.28 -11.25
C ASP A 51 -3.89 17.87 -11.38
N LYS A 52 -3.15 18.55 -12.27
CA LYS A 52 -1.73 18.27 -12.51
C LYS A 52 -0.83 18.73 -11.37
N ASP A 53 -1.29 19.68 -10.57
CA ASP A 53 -0.58 20.25 -9.41
C ASP A 53 -1.04 19.59 -8.10
N PHE A 54 -1.83 18.52 -8.18
CA PHE A 54 -2.32 17.79 -7.02
C PHE A 54 -1.16 17.15 -6.27
N TYR A 55 -0.91 17.64 -5.07
CA TYR A 55 0.13 17.17 -4.16
C TYR A 55 -0.52 16.61 -2.90
N LEU A 56 -0.17 15.38 -2.54
CA LEU A 56 -0.55 14.80 -1.26
C LEU A 56 0.61 14.94 -0.28
N PRO A 57 0.40 15.63 0.85
CA PRO A 57 1.45 15.88 1.84
C PRO A 57 1.67 14.65 2.74
N PHE A 58 2.09 13.51 2.16
CA PHE A 58 2.24 12.24 2.88
C PHE A 58 3.14 12.36 4.12
N GLU A 59 4.25 13.10 4.03
CA GLU A 59 5.15 13.32 5.16
C GLU A 59 4.49 14.16 6.27
N GLU A 60 3.67 15.15 5.92
CA GLU A 60 2.92 15.93 6.90
C GLU A 60 1.88 15.07 7.62
N ILE A 61 1.20 14.19 6.89
CA ILE A 61 0.24 13.23 7.43
C ILE A 61 0.93 12.26 8.40
N ARG A 62 2.07 11.71 8.02
CA ARG A 62 2.88 10.84 8.91
C ARG A 62 3.28 11.58 10.19
N ASN A 63 3.81 12.79 10.04
CA ASN A 63 4.21 13.60 11.17
C ASN A 63 3.04 13.96 12.09
N ASN A 64 1.86 14.23 11.53
CA ASN A 64 0.65 14.46 12.31
C ASN A 64 0.27 13.24 13.16
N LEU A 65 0.24 12.05 12.57
CA LEU A 65 -0.03 10.82 13.31
C LEU A 65 1.01 10.55 14.40
N ILE A 66 2.30 10.83 14.12
CA ILE A 66 3.38 10.71 15.12
C ILE A 66 3.18 11.68 16.28
N ASN A 67 2.79 12.92 16.01
CA ASN A 67 2.55 13.92 17.04
C ASN A 67 1.38 13.53 17.96
N ILE A 68 0.34 12.91 17.40
CA ILE A 68 -0.87 12.51 18.14
C ILE A 68 -0.61 11.25 18.96
N ALA A 69 -0.07 10.20 18.37
CA ALA A 69 0.04 8.89 19.01
C ALA A 69 1.42 8.61 19.65
N GLY A 70 2.48 9.32 19.22
CA GLY A 70 3.87 9.03 19.58
C GLY A 70 4.51 7.99 18.65
N LEU A 71 5.76 8.25 18.25
CA LEU A 71 6.49 7.38 17.31
C LEU A 71 6.60 5.92 17.81
N GLU A 72 6.74 5.74 19.10
CA GLU A 72 6.85 4.44 19.77
C GLU A 72 5.55 3.60 19.70
N ASN A 73 4.45 4.24 19.35
CA ASN A 73 3.13 3.63 19.28
C ASN A 73 2.67 3.32 17.85
N ILE A 74 3.48 3.68 16.84
CA ILE A 74 3.10 3.57 15.43
C ILE A 74 4.05 2.63 14.68
N LYS A 75 3.47 1.73 13.90
CA LYS A 75 4.17 0.95 12.87
C LYS A 75 3.70 1.43 11.51
N PHE A 76 4.60 2.04 10.75
CA PHE A 76 4.41 2.37 9.35
C PHE A 76 4.94 1.23 8.48
N ILE A 77 4.11 0.69 7.61
CA ILE A 77 4.43 -0.53 6.84
C ILE A 77 3.95 -0.38 5.40
N SER A 78 4.82 -0.61 4.43
CA SER A 78 4.44 -0.65 3.00
C SER A 78 3.77 -1.99 2.67
N SER A 79 2.56 -2.19 3.19
CA SER A 79 1.87 -3.48 3.22
C SER A 79 1.47 -3.98 1.83
N ASN A 80 1.05 -3.08 0.93
CA ASN A 80 0.69 -3.42 -0.44
C ASN A 80 1.92 -3.88 -1.23
N LYS A 81 3.04 -3.16 -1.08
CA LYS A 81 4.30 -3.50 -1.74
C LYS A 81 4.82 -4.86 -1.25
N ILE A 82 4.80 -5.09 0.05
CA ILE A 82 5.20 -6.36 0.68
C ILE A 82 4.34 -7.51 0.14
N THR A 83 3.03 -7.41 0.23
CA THR A 83 2.14 -8.50 -0.16
C THR A 83 2.12 -8.73 -1.66
N SER A 84 2.26 -7.67 -2.47
CA SER A 84 2.39 -7.80 -3.92
C SER A 84 3.66 -8.54 -4.33
N LYS A 85 4.81 -8.20 -3.72
CA LYS A 85 6.12 -8.82 -4.05
C LYS A 85 6.23 -10.26 -3.53
N ILE A 86 5.73 -10.55 -2.33
CA ILE A 86 5.94 -11.85 -1.67
C ILE A 86 4.77 -12.80 -1.89
N LEU A 87 3.53 -12.32 -1.81
CA LEU A 87 2.33 -13.12 -1.96
C LEU A 87 1.67 -12.98 -3.35
N GLY A 88 2.20 -12.11 -4.21
CA GLY A 88 1.69 -11.89 -5.56
C GLY A 88 0.41 -11.05 -5.66
N ASN A 89 -0.11 -10.53 -4.55
CA ASN A 89 -1.38 -9.78 -4.55
C ASN A 89 -1.45 -8.73 -3.44
N SER A 90 -1.59 -7.47 -3.80
CA SER A 90 -1.69 -6.34 -2.86
C SER A 90 -2.99 -6.33 -2.04
N ILE A 91 -4.07 -6.97 -2.53
CA ILE A 91 -5.36 -7.05 -1.81
C ILE A 91 -5.19 -7.76 -0.45
N LEU A 92 -4.18 -8.61 -0.31
CA LEU A 92 -3.88 -9.37 0.91
C LEU A 92 -3.29 -8.49 2.04
N SER A 93 -2.95 -7.24 1.78
CA SER A 93 -2.35 -6.31 2.75
C SER A 93 -3.21 -6.12 4.00
N ASN A 94 -4.54 -6.16 3.88
CA ASN A 94 -5.43 -6.02 5.01
C ASN A 94 -5.25 -7.17 6.01
N MET A 95 -5.28 -8.42 5.55
CA MET A 95 -5.09 -9.59 6.41
C MET A 95 -3.66 -9.72 6.92
N PHE A 96 -2.69 -9.30 6.16
CA PHE A 96 -1.30 -9.15 6.59
C PHE A 96 -1.18 -8.19 7.79
N ASN A 97 -1.79 -7.00 7.72
CA ASN A 97 -1.80 -6.03 8.83
C ASN A 97 -2.55 -6.55 10.06
N VAL A 98 -3.65 -7.29 9.87
CA VAL A 98 -4.34 -7.99 10.97
C VAL A 98 -3.40 -9.00 11.64
N GLY A 99 -2.59 -9.73 10.87
CA GLY A 99 -1.59 -10.66 11.38
C GLY A 99 -0.53 -9.97 12.26
N ILE A 100 -0.03 -8.81 11.84
CA ILE A 100 0.92 -8.00 12.61
C ILE A 100 0.28 -7.50 13.91
N ALA A 101 -0.95 -6.98 13.84
CA ALA A 101 -1.69 -6.51 15.02
C ALA A 101 -1.93 -7.64 16.01
N TYR A 102 -2.31 -8.81 15.53
CA TYR A 102 -2.50 -10.00 16.36
C TYR A 102 -1.21 -10.41 17.08
N GLN A 103 -0.10 -10.52 16.34
CA GLN A 103 1.17 -10.92 16.93
C GLN A 103 1.73 -9.88 17.90
N SER A 104 1.37 -8.60 17.71
CA SER A 104 1.68 -7.51 18.64
C SER A 104 0.79 -7.51 19.90
N GLY A 105 -0.12 -8.49 20.06
CA GLY A 105 -1.01 -8.59 21.23
C GLY A 105 -2.15 -7.56 21.27
N LEU A 106 -2.44 -6.93 20.14
CA LEU A 106 -3.42 -5.84 20.04
C LEU A 106 -4.83 -6.31 19.73
N ILE A 107 -5.01 -7.59 19.37
CA ILE A 107 -6.31 -8.18 19.05
C ILE A 107 -6.63 -9.28 20.08
N PRO A 108 -7.67 -9.11 20.92
CA PRO A 108 -7.94 -10.00 22.08
C PRO A 108 -8.80 -11.22 21.70
N ILE A 109 -8.54 -11.85 20.55
CA ILE A 109 -9.18 -13.11 20.12
C ILE A 109 -8.13 -14.11 19.64
N SER A 110 -8.45 -15.40 19.60
CA SER A 110 -7.48 -16.41 19.20
C SER A 110 -7.19 -16.40 17.69
N ALA A 111 -5.98 -16.83 17.28
CA ALA A 111 -5.63 -16.97 15.87
C ALA A 111 -6.60 -17.94 15.15
N SER A 112 -6.98 -19.03 15.81
CA SER A 112 -7.94 -20.00 15.27
C SER A 112 -9.31 -19.38 15.01
N SER A 113 -9.74 -18.42 15.85
CA SER A 113 -11.01 -17.71 15.64
C SER A 113 -10.93 -16.78 14.42
N ILE A 114 -9.78 -16.12 14.21
CA ILE A 114 -9.56 -15.28 13.02
C ILE A 114 -9.54 -16.16 11.76
N GLU A 115 -8.76 -17.25 11.75
CA GLU A 115 -8.71 -18.19 10.62
C GLU A 115 -10.10 -18.77 10.32
N LYS A 116 -10.86 -19.11 11.36
CA LYS A 116 -12.24 -19.59 11.18
C LYS A 116 -13.18 -18.53 10.59
N ALA A 117 -13.03 -17.28 10.97
CA ALA A 117 -13.79 -16.18 10.39
C ALA A 117 -13.43 -15.99 8.89
N ILE A 118 -12.16 -16.13 8.51
CA ILE A 118 -11.72 -16.11 7.11
C ILE A 118 -12.36 -17.26 6.32
N GLU A 119 -12.37 -18.49 6.88
CA GLU A 119 -13.03 -19.63 6.26
C GLU A 119 -14.53 -19.38 6.04
N LEU A 120 -15.22 -18.86 7.05
CA LEU A 120 -16.65 -18.54 6.97
C LEU A 120 -16.98 -17.45 5.97
N ASN A 121 -16.07 -16.49 5.76
CA ASN A 121 -16.21 -15.44 4.75
C ASN A 121 -16.12 -16.01 3.32
N GLY A 122 -15.38 -17.08 3.10
CA GLY A 122 -15.33 -17.85 1.86
C GLY A 122 -14.57 -17.19 0.69
N ALA A 123 -14.08 -15.95 0.83
CA ALA A 123 -13.36 -15.26 -0.23
C ALA A 123 -11.84 -15.49 -0.11
N SER A 124 -11.21 -16.05 -1.16
CA SER A 124 -9.75 -16.31 -1.23
C SER A 124 -9.18 -16.86 0.09
N VAL A 125 -9.86 -17.86 0.65
CA VAL A 125 -9.63 -18.35 2.03
C VAL A 125 -8.17 -18.66 2.28
N LYS A 126 -7.56 -19.47 1.41
CA LYS A 126 -6.16 -19.87 1.54
C LYS A 126 -5.23 -18.65 1.57
N ASP A 127 -5.38 -17.75 0.60
CA ASP A 127 -4.48 -16.61 0.45
C ASP A 127 -4.60 -15.64 1.65
N ASN A 128 -5.82 -15.43 2.16
CA ASN A 128 -6.05 -14.60 3.34
C ASN A 128 -5.50 -15.23 4.62
N ILE A 129 -5.59 -16.56 4.78
CA ILE A 129 -4.96 -17.26 5.91
C ILE A 129 -3.43 -17.17 5.81
N ASP A 130 -2.87 -17.38 4.63
CA ASP A 130 -1.43 -17.28 4.39
C ASP A 130 -0.93 -15.85 4.66
N ALA A 131 -1.67 -14.82 4.23
CA ALA A 131 -1.36 -13.41 4.53
C ALA A 131 -1.42 -13.10 6.03
N PHE A 132 -2.45 -13.58 6.73
CA PHE A 132 -2.55 -13.43 8.18
C PHE A 132 -1.37 -14.09 8.91
N ARG A 133 -1.03 -15.33 8.53
CA ARG A 133 0.10 -16.05 9.09
C ARG A 133 1.43 -15.37 8.80
N PHE A 134 1.62 -14.89 7.57
CA PHE A 134 2.81 -14.12 7.18
C PHE A 134 2.93 -12.84 8.01
N GLY A 135 1.84 -12.09 8.21
CA GLY A 135 1.82 -10.91 9.06
C GLY A 135 2.24 -11.21 10.52
N ARG A 136 1.86 -12.36 11.06
CA ARG A 136 2.30 -12.80 12.40
C ARG A 136 3.81 -13.01 12.49
N HIS A 137 4.45 -13.42 11.42
CA HIS A 137 5.90 -13.66 11.39
C HIS A 137 6.72 -12.43 10.90
N TYR A 138 6.06 -11.38 10.46
CA TYR A 138 6.69 -10.22 9.81
C TYR A 138 7.83 -9.61 10.62
N GLU A 139 7.66 -9.40 11.92
CA GLU A 139 8.71 -8.80 12.77
C GLU A 139 10.00 -9.63 12.80
N ASN A 140 9.87 -10.95 12.72
CA ASN A 140 11.02 -11.86 12.71
C ASN A 140 11.71 -11.92 11.35
N LEU A 141 10.98 -11.60 10.28
CA LEU A 141 11.43 -11.67 8.89
C LEU A 141 11.66 -10.27 8.29
N LYS A 142 11.62 -9.23 9.13
CA LYS A 142 11.55 -7.85 8.68
C LYS A 142 12.72 -7.47 7.76
N ASP A 143 13.93 -7.83 8.16
CA ASP A 143 15.13 -7.45 7.40
C ASP A 143 15.16 -8.16 6.04
N GLU A 144 14.84 -9.46 6.00
CA GLU A 144 14.75 -10.24 4.77
C GLU A 144 13.63 -9.71 3.85
N VAL A 145 12.48 -9.38 4.43
CA VAL A 145 11.36 -8.78 3.70
C VAL A 145 11.75 -7.42 3.10
N LEU A 146 12.41 -6.56 3.89
CA LEU A 146 12.87 -5.26 3.42
C LEU A 146 13.90 -5.39 2.30
N ASP A 147 14.77 -6.39 2.35
CA ASP A 147 15.72 -6.66 1.27
C ASP A 147 15.02 -7.11 -0.03
N ILE A 148 14.00 -7.95 0.08
CA ILE A 148 13.20 -8.41 -1.08
C ILE A 148 12.42 -7.27 -1.73
N ILE A 149 11.87 -6.34 -0.93
CA ILE A 149 11.05 -5.24 -1.43
C ILE A 149 11.86 -4.00 -1.80
N LYS A 150 13.17 -3.97 -1.53
CA LYS A 150 14.03 -2.91 -2.10
C LYS A 150 13.78 -2.90 -3.61
N ASP A 151 13.40 -1.73 -4.12
CA ASP A 151 13.34 -1.58 -5.56
C ASP A 151 14.76 -1.78 -6.08
N GLU A 152 14.91 -2.65 -7.08
CA GLU A 152 16.09 -2.57 -7.91
C GLU A 152 16.19 -1.11 -8.36
N PRO A 153 17.39 -0.49 -8.30
CA PRO A 153 17.54 0.86 -8.79
C PRO A 153 16.86 0.89 -10.16
N GLU A 154 15.90 1.82 -10.37
CA GLU A 154 15.34 2.02 -11.70
C GLU A 154 16.56 2.11 -12.63
N VAL A 155 16.79 1.05 -13.38
CA VAL A 155 17.67 1.14 -14.54
C VAL A 155 16.98 2.21 -15.34
N LEU A 156 17.60 3.40 -15.42
CA LEU A 156 17.09 4.48 -16.27
C LEU A 156 17.16 3.94 -17.69
N GLU A 157 16.15 3.15 -18.05
CA GLU A 157 15.99 2.66 -19.42
C GLU A 157 16.03 3.90 -20.30
N GLY A 158 17.00 3.93 -21.18
CA GLY A 158 17.11 4.99 -22.16
C GLY A 158 15.80 5.10 -22.95
N PHE A 159 15.52 6.26 -23.51
CA PHE A 159 14.31 6.49 -24.29
C PHE A 159 14.04 5.37 -25.31
N GLU A 160 15.06 4.89 -26.01
CA GLU A 160 14.96 3.84 -27.03
C GLU A 160 14.49 2.49 -26.44
N GLU A 161 14.90 2.16 -25.23
CA GLU A 161 14.51 0.93 -24.56
C GLU A 161 13.08 1.02 -24.04
N LYS A 162 12.70 2.14 -23.42
CA LYS A 162 11.30 2.45 -23.04
C LYS A 162 10.37 2.44 -24.27
N TYR A 163 10.82 2.99 -25.39
CA TYR A 163 10.06 2.99 -26.64
C TYR A 163 9.82 1.56 -27.15
N LYS A 164 10.87 0.74 -27.22
CA LYS A 164 10.76 -0.65 -27.68
C LYS A 164 9.82 -1.47 -26.78
N ASN A 165 9.96 -1.34 -25.46
CA ASN A 165 9.15 -2.06 -24.49
C ASN A 165 7.67 -1.63 -24.62
N ARG A 166 7.41 -0.35 -24.76
CA ARG A 166 6.05 0.16 -24.94
C ARG A 166 5.46 -0.25 -26.30
N PHE A 167 6.24 -0.21 -27.37
CA PHE A 167 5.80 -0.63 -28.69
C PHE A 167 5.39 -2.09 -28.69
N LYS A 168 6.24 -2.97 -28.16
CA LYS A 168 5.96 -4.40 -28.01
C LYS A 168 4.73 -4.66 -27.16
N PHE A 169 4.61 -3.97 -26.02
CA PHE A 169 3.42 -4.08 -25.17
C PHE A 169 2.12 -3.72 -25.90
N LEU A 170 2.13 -2.67 -26.74
CA LEU A 170 0.94 -2.25 -27.50
C LEU A 170 0.62 -3.21 -28.67
N GLU A 171 1.65 -3.82 -29.26
CA GLU A 171 1.49 -4.88 -30.25
C GLU A 171 0.81 -6.10 -29.63
N ASP A 172 1.30 -6.56 -28.46
CA ASP A 172 0.74 -7.71 -27.73
C ASP A 172 -0.67 -7.42 -27.17
N TYR A 173 -0.93 -6.16 -26.76
CA TYR A 173 -2.22 -5.75 -26.20
C TYR A 173 -3.35 -5.78 -27.25
N GLN A 174 -3.10 -5.32 -28.46
CA GLN A 174 -4.14 -5.25 -29.48
C GLN A 174 -3.67 -5.78 -30.84
N ASN A 175 -2.72 -5.14 -31.51
CA ASN A 175 -2.10 -5.56 -32.78
C ASN A 175 -1.01 -4.58 -33.21
N ILE A 176 -0.25 -4.96 -34.27
CA ILE A 176 0.85 -4.16 -34.83
C ILE A 176 0.39 -2.74 -35.27
N LYS A 177 -0.80 -2.61 -35.89
CA LYS A 177 -1.32 -1.31 -36.34
C LYS A 177 -1.58 -0.34 -35.17
N TYR A 178 -1.88 -0.86 -33.99
CA TYR A 178 -2.06 -0.05 -32.79
C TYR A 178 -0.70 0.44 -32.25
N ALA A 179 0.31 -0.41 -32.28
CA ALA A 179 1.68 -0.03 -31.93
C ALA A 179 2.29 0.97 -32.93
N GLU A 180 2.01 0.85 -34.22
CA GLU A 180 2.43 1.79 -35.27
C GLU A 180 1.89 3.22 -35.01
N LYS A 181 0.62 3.37 -34.59
CA LYS A 181 0.07 4.66 -34.23
C LYS A 181 0.84 5.33 -33.07
N PHE A 182 1.29 4.56 -32.10
CA PHE A 182 2.17 5.08 -31.04
C PHE A 182 3.52 5.50 -31.61
N GLY A 183 4.12 4.71 -32.51
CA GLY A 183 5.34 5.06 -33.23
C GLY A 183 5.24 6.39 -34.00
N ASP A 184 4.13 6.60 -34.71
CA ASP A 184 3.86 7.83 -35.44
C ASP A 184 3.76 9.04 -34.50
N LEU A 185 3.07 8.90 -33.35
CA LEU A 185 2.96 9.94 -32.33
C LEU A 185 4.33 10.30 -31.73
N VAL A 186 5.16 9.31 -31.42
CA VAL A 186 6.52 9.54 -30.91
C VAL A 186 7.38 10.25 -31.95
N SER A 187 7.30 9.82 -33.21
CA SER A 187 8.00 10.45 -34.31
C SER A 187 7.57 11.90 -34.55
N TYR A 188 6.29 12.18 -34.36
CA TYR A 188 5.77 13.53 -34.42
C TYR A 188 6.27 14.39 -33.25
N ALA A 189 6.23 13.88 -32.03
CA ALA A 189 6.72 14.59 -30.85
C ALA A 189 8.21 14.95 -30.99
N ARG A 190 9.05 14.03 -31.48
CA ARG A 190 10.49 14.29 -31.74
C ARG A 190 10.75 15.38 -32.80
N LYS A 191 9.83 15.61 -33.69
CA LYS A 191 9.95 16.72 -34.66
C LYS A 191 9.69 18.10 -34.03
N ILE A 192 8.87 18.12 -32.97
CA ILE A 192 8.51 19.34 -32.23
C ILE A 192 9.55 19.66 -31.17
N ASP A 193 9.94 18.65 -30.39
CA ASP A 193 10.93 18.76 -29.30
C ASP A 193 12.12 17.85 -29.59
N LYS A 194 13.27 18.45 -29.86
CA LYS A 194 14.51 17.71 -30.15
C LYS A 194 15.20 17.14 -28.90
N ASN A 195 14.66 17.41 -27.71
CA ASN A 195 15.18 16.92 -26.43
C ASN A 195 14.51 15.62 -25.95
N ILE A 196 13.57 15.06 -26.72
CA ILE A 196 12.88 13.80 -26.42
C ILE A 196 13.61 12.58 -27.02
#